data_22defa673198cf5461ec3b7ec2cfd6c6
#
_entry.id   22defa673198cf5461ec3b7ec2cfd6c6
#
_cell.length_a   1.000
_cell.length_b   1.000
_cell.length_c   1.000
_cell.angle_alpha   90.00
_cell.angle_beta   90.00
_cell.angle_gamma   90.00
#
_symmetry.space_group_name_H-M   'P 1'
#
loop_
_entity.id
_entity.type
_entity.pdbx_description
1 polymer ?
#
loop_
_entity_poly.entity_id
_entity_poly.type
_entity_poly.pdbx_seq_one_letter_code
_entity_poly.pdbx_strand_id
1 'polypeptide(L)'
;MPVEALASELDVTPQTIRRDIGELCADGLLQRYHGGTTLGDAALNDTYLLQKKRQQNEKAHIADLIAAEIPDGSSLFMSIGATIEAVAAALIKNHRNLRIITNNIHVAALASGRSDYTVIITSGVVRPVDGGITGVATVDFINQFKADYAILGSSSIEADGSLLDFDFKEVSVMQAMMQNARTRYLSVEHNQTGRTALVRVAAITEFDKVFSDRPLPAAVEKQLQDGGIPFYSTER
;
A
#
# COMPACT_ATOMS: atom_id res chain seq x y z
N MET A 1 -19.12 13.88 -9.20
CA MET A 1 -19.64 14.61 -10.39
C MET A 1 -21.15 14.48 -10.39
N PRO A 2 -21.94 15.56 -10.66
CA PRO A 2 -23.41 15.49 -10.76
C PRO A 2 -23.85 14.64 -11.96
N VAL A 3 -25.05 14.04 -11.87
CA VAL A 3 -25.65 13.21 -12.95
C VAL A 3 -25.82 14.01 -14.24
N GLU A 4 -26.16 15.27 -14.12
CA GLU A 4 -26.36 16.19 -15.25
C GLU A 4 -25.03 16.46 -15.99
N ALA A 5 -23.93 16.58 -15.27
CA ALA A 5 -22.59 16.76 -15.85
C ALA A 5 -22.12 15.50 -16.58
N LEU A 6 -22.34 14.31 -15.99
CA LEU A 6 -22.06 13.03 -16.64
C LEU A 6 -22.89 12.84 -17.92
N ALA A 7 -24.18 13.18 -17.86
CA ALA A 7 -25.08 13.09 -19.00
C ALA A 7 -24.60 13.96 -20.17
N SER A 8 -24.13 15.19 -19.87
CA SER A 8 -23.57 16.09 -20.88
C SER A 8 -22.25 15.58 -21.46
N GLU A 9 -21.36 15.03 -20.62
CA GLU A 9 -20.04 14.52 -21.06
C GLU A 9 -20.16 13.27 -21.93
N LEU A 10 -21.13 12.40 -21.63
CA LEU A 10 -21.36 11.15 -22.36
C LEU A 10 -22.41 11.27 -23.48
N ASP A 11 -22.95 12.46 -23.71
CA ASP A 11 -23.99 12.75 -24.71
C ASP A 11 -25.23 11.84 -24.59
N VAL A 12 -25.71 11.65 -23.35
CA VAL A 12 -26.89 10.85 -23.02
C VAL A 12 -27.83 11.61 -22.10
N THR A 13 -29.04 11.06 -21.87
CA THR A 13 -29.99 11.71 -20.96
C THR A 13 -29.63 11.45 -19.48
N PRO A 14 -29.97 12.36 -18.55
CA PRO A 14 -29.82 12.12 -17.13
C PRO A 14 -30.54 10.87 -16.63
N GLN A 15 -31.61 10.47 -17.31
CA GLN A 15 -32.36 9.25 -17.03
C GLN A 15 -31.53 7.99 -17.36
N THR A 16 -30.82 8.01 -18.49
CA THR A 16 -29.88 6.94 -18.88
C THR A 16 -28.81 6.79 -17.82
N ILE A 17 -28.15 7.88 -17.42
CA ILE A 17 -27.12 7.84 -16.36
C ILE A 17 -27.68 7.25 -15.03
N ARG A 18 -28.90 7.66 -14.61
CA ARG A 18 -29.52 7.12 -13.38
C ARG A 18 -29.79 5.63 -13.47
N ARG A 19 -30.16 5.14 -14.66
CA ARG A 19 -30.37 3.71 -14.91
C ARG A 19 -29.06 2.96 -14.88
N ASP A 20 -28.05 3.42 -15.59
CA ASP A 20 -26.72 2.78 -15.67
C ASP A 20 -26.06 2.72 -14.27
N ILE A 21 -26.16 3.81 -13.49
CA ILE A 21 -25.77 3.81 -12.07
C ILE A 21 -26.53 2.77 -11.27
N GLY A 22 -27.84 2.58 -11.57
CA GLY A 22 -28.66 1.56 -10.92
C GLY A 22 -28.19 0.15 -11.21
N GLU A 23 -27.89 -0.15 -12.47
CA GLU A 23 -27.36 -1.43 -12.94
C GLU A 23 -25.97 -1.70 -12.32
N LEU A 24 -25.05 -0.75 -12.39
CA LEU A 24 -23.74 -0.84 -11.78
C LEU A 24 -23.78 -1.04 -10.24
N CYS A 25 -24.79 -0.45 -9.57
CA CYS A 25 -24.99 -0.68 -8.15
C CYS A 25 -25.53 -2.09 -7.86
N ALA A 26 -26.41 -2.63 -8.73
CA ALA A 26 -26.90 -3.98 -8.60
C ALA A 26 -25.80 -5.03 -8.80
N ASP A 27 -24.85 -4.73 -9.69
CA ASP A 27 -23.67 -5.57 -9.95
C ASP A 27 -22.54 -5.40 -8.89
N GLY A 28 -22.75 -4.52 -7.87
CA GLY A 28 -21.75 -4.27 -6.82
C GLY A 28 -20.56 -3.42 -7.28
N LEU A 29 -20.57 -2.91 -8.50
CA LEU A 29 -19.52 -2.08 -9.07
C LEU A 29 -19.56 -0.64 -8.53
N LEU A 30 -20.74 -0.17 -8.15
CA LEU A 30 -20.94 1.12 -7.48
C LEU A 30 -21.72 0.94 -6.18
N GLN A 31 -21.48 1.83 -5.22
CA GLN A 31 -22.30 1.98 -4.00
C GLN A 31 -22.90 3.38 -3.96
N ARG A 32 -24.17 3.46 -3.55
CA ARG A 32 -24.86 4.74 -3.35
C ARG A 32 -24.66 5.27 -1.93
N TYR A 33 -24.45 6.56 -1.82
CA TYR A 33 -24.53 7.29 -0.55
C TYR A 33 -25.35 8.57 -0.74
N HIS A 34 -25.65 9.27 0.35
CA HIS A 34 -26.42 10.49 0.29
C HIS A 34 -25.62 11.58 -0.48
N GLY A 35 -26.05 11.88 -1.71
CA GLY A 35 -25.43 12.87 -2.58
C GLY A 35 -24.56 12.32 -3.73
N GLY A 36 -24.46 10.99 -3.92
CA GLY A 36 -23.67 10.46 -5.03
C GLY A 36 -23.48 8.95 -5.05
N THR A 37 -22.48 8.55 -5.82
CA THR A 37 -22.02 7.16 -5.90
C THR A 37 -20.50 7.09 -5.75
N THR A 38 -20.01 6.01 -5.21
CA THR A 38 -18.58 5.65 -5.17
C THR A 38 -18.39 4.25 -5.78
N LEU A 39 -17.14 3.85 -5.99
CA LEU A 39 -16.84 2.48 -6.40
C LEU A 39 -17.33 1.50 -5.34
N GLY A 40 -17.98 0.43 -5.77
CA GLY A 40 -18.36 -0.69 -4.93
C GLY A 40 -17.17 -1.59 -4.62
N ASP A 41 -17.29 -2.47 -3.62
CA ASP A 41 -16.21 -3.36 -3.18
C ASP A 41 -15.69 -4.26 -4.31
N ALA A 42 -16.58 -4.72 -5.21
CA ALA A 42 -16.18 -5.50 -6.39
C ALA A 42 -15.29 -4.69 -7.34
N ALA A 43 -15.67 -3.45 -7.66
CA ALA A 43 -14.89 -2.58 -8.53
C ALA A 43 -13.57 -2.14 -7.88
N LEU A 44 -13.55 -1.98 -6.56
CA LEU A 44 -12.33 -1.69 -5.82
C LEU A 44 -11.37 -2.89 -5.84
N ASN A 45 -11.88 -4.11 -5.68
CA ASN A 45 -11.09 -5.33 -5.79
C ASN A 45 -10.54 -5.51 -7.22
N ASP A 46 -11.36 -5.33 -8.24
CA ASP A 46 -10.93 -5.35 -9.64
C ASP A 46 -9.87 -4.28 -9.90
N THR A 47 -10.02 -3.09 -9.32
CA THR A 47 -9.02 -2.02 -9.40
C THR A 47 -7.71 -2.44 -8.73
N TYR A 48 -7.74 -3.07 -7.56
CA TYR A 48 -6.54 -3.60 -6.91
C TYR A 48 -5.86 -4.68 -7.76
N LEU A 49 -6.61 -5.64 -8.30
CA LEU A 49 -6.08 -6.67 -9.18
C LEU A 49 -5.46 -6.09 -10.46
N LEU A 50 -6.08 -5.04 -11.02
CA LEU A 50 -5.53 -4.31 -12.16
C LEU A 50 -4.25 -3.54 -11.78
N GLN A 51 -4.23 -2.89 -10.62
CA GLN A 51 -3.03 -2.22 -10.10
C GLN A 51 -1.90 -3.21 -9.82
N LYS A 52 -2.22 -4.40 -9.31
CA LYS A 52 -1.26 -5.48 -9.10
C LYS A 52 -0.63 -5.95 -10.43
N LYS A 53 -1.40 -5.97 -11.52
CA LYS A 53 -0.92 -6.32 -12.86
C LYS A 53 -0.23 -5.17 -13.59
N ARG A 54 -0.49 -3.92 -13.20
CA ARG A 54 0.19 -2.76 -13.76
C ARG A 54 1.60 -2.64 -13.18
N GLN A 55 2.53 -2.17 -14.00
CA GLN A 55 3.88 -1.84 -13.57
C GLN A 55 4.56 -2.98 -12.80
N GLN A 56 4.38 -4.23 -13.27
CA GLN A 56 4.99 -5.40 -12.61
C GLN A 56 6.51 -5.33 -12.62
N ASN A 57 7.12 -4.80 -13.69
CA ASN A 57 8.57 -4.66 -13.79
C ASN A 57 9.09 -3.62 -12.80
N GLU A 58 8.41 -2.48 -12.67
CA GLU A 58 8.76 -1.41 -11.75
C GLU A 58 8.68 -1.90 -10.29
N LYS A 59 7.58 -2.59 -9.95
CA LYS A 59 7.42 -3.21 -8.61
C LYS A 59 8.48 -4.27 -8.32
N ALA A 60 8.83 -5.08 -9.32
CA ALA A 60 9.89 -6.09 -9.18
C ALA A 60 11.26 -5.42 -8.94
N HIS A 61 11.57 -4.33 -9.63
CA HIS A 61 12.81 -3.59 -9.42
C HIS A 61 12.89 -2.97 -8.01
N ILE A 62 11.81 -2.31 -7.54
CA ILE A 62 11.74 -1.82 -6.14
C ILE A 62 11.93 -2.98 -5.17
N ALA A 63 11.28 -4.11 -5.44
CA ALA A 63 11.36 -5.30 -4.59
C ALA A 63 12.77 -5.87 -4.49
N ASP A 64 13.50 -5.94 -5.61
CA ASP A 64 14.89 -6.40 -5.64
C ASP A 64 15.82 -5.45 -4.86
N LEU A 65 15.63 -4.13 -4.99
CA LEU A 65 16.39 -3.14 -4.22
C LEU A 65 16.17 -3.30 -2.71
N ILE A 66 14.90 -3.43 -2.28
CA ILE A 66 14.57 -3.62 -0.86
C ILE A 66 15.12 -4.96 -0.36
N ALA A 67 14.93 -6.03 -1.12
CA ALA A 67 15.40 -7.36 -0.73
C ALA A 67 16.92 -7.37 -0.52
N ALA A 68 17.69 -6.71 -1.39
CA ALA A 68 19.15 -6.65 -1.27
C ALA A 68 19.66 -6.02 0.05
N GLU A 69 18.82 -5.25 0.73
CA GLU A 69 19.13 -4.58 2.00
C GLU A 69 18.71 -5.39 3.24
N ILE A 70 18.07 -6.55 3.07
CA ILE A 70 17.55 -7.35 4.17
C ILE A 70 18.50 -8.55 4.42
N PRO A 71 19.08 -8.68 5.60
CA PRO A 71 19.89 -9.87 5.94
C PRO A 71 19.02 -11.12 6.17
N ASP A 72 19.59 -12.27 5.90
CA ASP A 72 18.99 -13.56 6.31
C ASP A 72 18.76 -13.59 7.84
N GLY A 73 17.70 -14.27 8.27
CA GLY A 73 17.35 -14.39 9.69
C GLY A 73 16.64 -13.17 10.28
N SER A 74 16.41 -12.11 9.50
CA SER A 74 15.75 -10.88 9.95
C SER A 74 14.28 -11.10 10.30
N SER A 75 13.76 -10.23 11.19
CA SER A 75 12.34 -10.10 11.48
C SER A 75 11.75 -8.88 10.80
N LEU A 76 10.60 -9.04 10.12
CA LEU A 76 10.02 -8.05 9.23
C LEU A 76 8.55 -7.81 9.55
N PHE A 77 8.15 -6.54 9.69
CA PHE A 77 6.78 -6.15 9.44
C PHE A 77 6.61 -5.87 7.94
N MET A 78 5.55 -6.42 7.35
CA MET A 78 5.20 -6.18 5.95
C MET A 78 3.74 -5.73 5.86
N SER A 79 3.51 -4.52 5.34
CA SER A 79 2.18 -3.94 5.23
C SER A 79 1.41 -4.44 4.01
N ILE A 80 0.29 -3.80 3.71
CA ILE A 80 -0.55 -4.07 2.55
C ILE A 80 0.05 -3.37 1.32
N GLY A 81 -0.17 -3.94 0.15
CA GLY A 81 0.13 -3.33 -1.14
C GLY A 81 0.78 -4.28 -2.14
N ALA A 82 0.52 -4.04 -3.41
CA ALA A 82 1.05 -4.89 -4.49
C ALA A 82 2.57 -4.88 -4.58
N THR A 83 3.22 -3.75 -4.26
CA THR A 83 4.68 -3.64 -4.21
C THR A 83 5.23 -4.42 -3.01
N ILE A 84 4.55 -4.41 -1.87
CA ILE A 84 4.93 -5.20 -0.69
C ILE A 84 4.83 -6.70 -0.97
N GLU A 85 3.84 -7.14 -1.75
CA GLU A 85 3.75 -8.52 -2.21
C GLU A 85 4.90 -8.89 -3.17
N ALA A 86 5.31 -7.97 -4.04
CA ALA A 86 6.49 -8.17 -4.88
C ALA A 86 7.78 -8.29 -4.02
N VAL A 87 7.92 -7.47 -2.98
CA VAL A 87 9.03 -7.59 -2.01
C VAL A 87 9.01 -8.96 -1.32
N ALA A 88 7.84 -9.43 -0.87
CA ALA A 88 7.71 -10.76 -0.29
C ALA A 88 8.17 -11.85 -1.27
N ALA A 89 7.80 -11.76 -2.54
CA ALA A 89 8.23 -12.71 -3.57
C ALA A 89 9.74 -12.68 -3.81
N ALA A 90 10.37 -11.50 -3.83
CA ALA A 90 11.82 -11.34 -3.95
C ALA A 90 12.57 -11.93 -2.74
N LEU A 91 12.07 -11.67 -1.52
CA LEU A 91 12.62 -12.23 -0.28
C LEU A 91 12.54 -13.77 -0.27
N ILE A 92 11.40 -14.33 -0.64
CA ILE A 92 11.18 -15.79 -0.71
C ILE A 92 12.17 -16.45 -1.66
N LYS A 93 12.51 -15.80 -2.75
CA LYS A 93 13.44 -16.30 -3.75
C LYS A 93 14.90 -16.26 -3.28
N ASN A 94 15.30 -15.22 -2.56
CA ASN A 94 16.69 -14.85 -2.35
C ASN A 94 17.17 -15.03 -0.90
N HIS A 95 16.26 -15.14 0.10
CA HIS A 95 16.61 -15.12 1.52
C HIS A 95 16.19 -16.36 2.27
N ARG A 96 16.73 -16.52 3.49
CA ARG A 96 16.49 -17.68 4.37
C ARG A 96 16.20 -17.25 5.80
N ASN A 97 15.45 -18.13 6.52
CA ASN A 97 15.20 -18.02 7.95
C ASN A 97 14.52 -16.70 8.38
N LEU A 98 13.71 -16.09 7.52
CA LEU A 98 12.99 -14.85 7.85
C LEU A 98 11.82 -15.10 8.79
N ARG A 99 11.53 -14.09 9.63
CA ARG A 99 10.32 -14.02 10.46
C ARG A 99 9.47 -12.88 9.96
N ILE A 100 8.32 -13.18 9.35
CA ILE A 100 7.45 -12.21 8.71
C ILE A 100 6.20 -12.04 9.56
N ILE A 101 5.93 -10.81 10.00
CA ILE A 101 4.70 -10.41 10.68
C ILE A 101 3.96 -9.50 9.72
N THR A 102 2.75 -9.87 9.32
CA THR A 102 2.03 -9.16 8.28
C THR A 102 0.53 -9.07 8.53
N ASN A 103 -0.06 -7.95 8.13
CA ASN A 103 -1.51 -7.77 8.03
C ASN A 103 -2.03 -7.98 6.58
N ASN A 104 -1.21 -8.58 5.70
CA ASN A 104 -1.52 -8.86 4.31
C ASN A 104 -1.67 -10.37 4.09
N ILE A 105 -2.89 -10.83 3.79
CA ILE A 105 -3.15 -12.27 3.57
C ILE A 105 -2.37 -12.84 2.39
N HIS A 106 -2.09 -12.03 1.36
CA HIS A 106 -1.35 -12.47 0.18
C HIS A 106 0.12 -12.67 0.49
N VAL A 107 0.74 -11.77 1.30
CA VAL A 107 2.11 -11.94 1.80
C VAL A 107 2.20 -13.20 2.65
N ALA A 108 1.25 -13.40 3.58
CA ALA A 108 1.21 -14.58 4.43
C ALA A 108 1.08 -15.87 3.60
N ALA A 109 0.19 -15.90 2.61
CA ALA A 109 -0.01 -17.04 1.72
C ALA A 109 1.26 -17.36 0.91
N LEU A 110 1.92 -16.33 0.35
CA LEU A 110 3.17 -16.50 -0.40
C LEU A 110 4.30 -17.07 0.48
N ALA A 111 4.48 -16.50 1.66
CA ALA A 111 5.60 -16.85 2.54
C ALA A 111 5.42 -18.18 3.28
N SER A 112 4.17 -18.61 3.50
CA SER A 112 3.85 -19.86 4.24
C SER A 112 4.33 -21.13 3.55
N GLY A 113 4.64 -21.08 2.25
CA GLY A 113 5.24 -22.21 1.52
C GLY A 113 6.70 -22.50 1.87
N ARG A 114 7.37 -21.63 2.63
CA ARG A 114 8.78 -21.77 3.03
C ARG A 114 8.88 -22.39 4.41
N SER A 115 9.48 -23.60 4.49
CA SER A 115 9.64 -24.33 5.75
C SER A 115 10.66 -23.71 6.72
N ASP A 116 11.55 -22.85 6.21
CA ASP A 116 12.55 -22.12 6.99
C ASP A 116 12.08 -20.74 7.45
N TYR A 117 10.84 -20.33 7.08
CA TYR A 117 10.27 -19.06 7.52
C TYR A 117 9.30 -19.24 8.70
N THR A 118 9.25 -18.25 9.57
CA THR A 118 8.17 -18.09 10.53
C THR A 118 7.25 -17.00 10.01
N VAL A 119 6.01 -17.35 9.68
CA VAL A 119 5.01 -16.40 9.17
C VAL A 119 3.91 -16.21 10.20
N ILE A 120 3.73 -14.96 10.63
CA ILE A 120 2.73 -14.56 11.61
C ILE A 120 1.77 -13.60 10.92
N ILE A 121 0.51 -14.00 10.80
CA ILE A 121 -0.56 -13.12 10.31
C ILE A 121 -1.24 -12.46 11.51
N THR A 122 -1.53 -11.16 11.39
CA THR A 122 -2.19 -10.42 12.45
C THR A 122 -3.65 -10.84 12.62
N SER A 123 -4.21 -10.57 13.80
CA SER A 123 -5.64 -10.65 14.04
C SER A 123 -6.37 -9.41 13.48
N GLY A 124 -7.68 -9.48 13.25
CA GLY A 124 -8.50 -8.34 12.86
C GLY A 124 -9.54 -8.66 11.80
N VAL A 125 -10.00 -7.62 11.10
CA VAL A 125 -11.00 -7.71 10.05
C VAL A 125 -10.33 -7.65 8.69
N VAL A 126 -10.59 -8.64 7.84
CA VAL A 126 -10.06 -8.68 6.46
C VAL A 126 -10.88 -7.73 5.58
N ARG A 127 -10.21 -6.84 4.87
CA ARG A 127 -10.83 -5.98 3.86
C ARG A 127 -11.00 -6.78 2.57
N PRO A 128 -12.19 -6.74 1.94
CA PRO A 128 -12.43 -7.48 0.71
C PRO A 128 -11.65 -6.95 -0.50
N VAL A 129 -11.25 -5.67 -0.48
CA VAL A 129 -10.59 -4.98 -1.61
C VAL A 129 -9.19 -5.53 -1.90
N ASP A 130 -8.37 -5.73 -0.88
CA ASP A 130 -6.93 -6.01 -1.00
C ASP A 130 -6.42 -7.08 -0.05
N GLY A 131 -7.31 -7.70 0.72
CA GLY A 131 -6.95 -8.72 1.69
C GLY A 131 -6.17 -8.19 2.90
N GLY A 132 -6.19 -6.89 3.11
CA GLY A 132 -5.58 -6.26 4.27
C GLY A 132 -6.38 -6.50 5.55
N ILE A 133 -5.68 -6.79 6.65
CA ILE A 133 -6.28 -6.97 7.97
C ILE A 133 -6.12 -5.67 8.75
N THR A 134 -7.24 -5.15 9.27
CA THR A 134 -7.29 -3.87 9.98
C THR A 134 -8.14 -3.95 11.25
N GLY A 135 -8.04 -2.91 12.08
CA GLY A 135 -8.81 -2.74 13.31
C GLY A 135 -7.95 -2.67 14.56
N VAL A 136 -8.58 -2.38 15.69
CA VAL A 136 -7.90 -2.24 16.99
C VAL A 136 -7.14 -3.52 17.36
N ALA A 137 -7.75 -4.69 17.15
CA ALA A 137 -7.10 -5.97 17.42
C ALA A 137 -5.82 -6.17 16.60
N THR A 138 -5.75 -5.62 15.36
CA THR A 138 -4.54 -5.67 14.53
C THR A 138 -3.43 -4.83 15.13
N VAL A 139 -3.75 -3.61 15.56
CA VAL A 139 -2.80 -2.69 16.20
C VAL A 139 -2.28 -3.28 17.51
N ASP A 140 -3.17 -3.78 18.36
CA ASP A 140 -2.80 -4.41 19.65
C ASP A 140 -1.92 -5.63 19.45
N PHE A 141 -2.19 -6.42 18.39
CA PHE A 141 -1.39 -7.57 18.05
C PHE A 141 0.04 -7.17 17.62
N ILE A 142 0.17 -6.17 16.74
CA ILE A 142 1.47 -5.65 16.27
C ILE A 142 2.30 -5.12 17.44
N ASN A 143 1.67 -4.45 18.40
CA ASN A 143 2.34 -3.88 19.57
C ASN A 143 3.00 -4.92 20.49
N GLN A 144 2.72 -6.22 20.32
CA GLN A 144 3.36 -7.30 21.08
C GLN A 144 4.75 -7.67 20.52
N PHE A 145 5.13 -7.13 19.36
CA PHE A 145 6.37 -7.48 18.68
C PHE A 145 7.33 -6.29 18.57
N LYS A 146 8.61 -6.60 18.36
CA LYS A 146 9.62 -5.63 17.94
C LYS A 146 10.42 -6.27 16.81
N ALA A 147 10.23 -5.78 15.56
CA ALA A 147 10.89 -6.31 14.39
C ALA A 147 12.17 -5.52 14.04
N ASP A 148 13.06 -6.14 13.27
CA ASP A 148 14.25 -5.47 12.77
C ASP A 148 13.89 -4.44 11.69
N TYR A 149 12.93 -4.76 10.81
CA TYR A 149 12.51 -3.91 9.71
C TYR A 149 10.99 -3.78 9.65
N ALA A 150 10.50 -2.62 9.19
CA ALA A 150 9.17 -2.45 8.65
C ALA A 150 9.27 -2.05 7.18
N ILE A 151 8.63 -2.80 6.30
CA ILE A 151 8.53 -2.52 4.87
C ILE A 151 7.12 -2.05 4.58
N LEU A 152 6.98 -0.77 4.24
CA LEU A 152 5.71 -0.07 4.15
C LEU A 152 5.56 0.58 2.77
N GLY A 153 4.32 0.66 2.31
CA GLY A 153 3.93 1.45 1.15
C GLY A 153 3.22 2.73 1.56
N SER A 154 2.87 3.57 0.60
CA SER A 154 2.02 4.73 0.79
C SER A 154 1.06 4.85 -0.38
N SER A 155 -0.13 5.42 -0.17
CA SER A 155 -1.10 5.66 -1.24
C SER A 155 -0.89 7.02 -1.93
N SER A 156 -0.26 7.97 -1.24
CA SER A 156 -0.01 9.32 -1.75
C SER A 156 1.21 9.95 -1.09
N ILE A 157 1.93 10.78 -1.87
CA ILE A 157 2.98 11.67 -1.38
C ILE A 157 2.68 13.09 -1.84
N GLU A 158 2.64 14.02 -0.91
CA GLU A 158 2.52 15.44 -1.19
C GLU A 158 3.89 16.12 -1.37
N ALA A 159 3.89 17.32 -1.95
CA ALA A 159 5.12 18.07 -2.22
C ALA A 159 5.89 18.47 -0.95
N ASP A 160 5.21 18.52 0.18
CA ASP A 160 5.81 18.78 1.50
C ASP A 160 6.40 17.53 2.16
N GLY A 161 6.43 16.38 1.45
CA GLY A 161 6.92 15.11 1.95
C GLY A 161 5.96 14.38 2.88
N SER A 162 4.72 14.86 3.03
CA SER A 162 3.67 14.16 3.78
C SER A 162 3.23 12.90 3.03
N LEU A 163 3.25 11.78 3.73
CA LEU A 163 2.69 10.51 3.25
C LEU A 163 1.25 10.39 3.73
N LEU A 164 0.35 10.14 2.80
CA LEU A 164 -1.08 10.07 3.08
C LEU A 164 -1.68 8.75 2.58
N ASP A 165 -2.81 8.37 3.18
CA ASP A 165 -3.62 7.23 2.79
C ASP A 165 -5.12 7.54 2.84
N PHE A 166 -5.94 6.68 2.25
CA PHE A 166 -7.39 6.85 2.18
C PHE A 166 -8.11 6.26 3.39
N ASP A 167 -7.54 5.27 4.07
CA ASP A 167 -8.18 4.53 5.17
C ASP A 167 -7.43 4.74 6.49
N PHE A 168 -8.10 5.41 7.45
CA PHE A 168 -7.52 5.67 8.77
C PHE A 168 -7.23 4.40 9.58
N LYS A 169 -7.95 3.28 9.31
CA LYS A 169 -7.69 2.00 9.99
C LYS A 169 -6.38 1.39 9.50
N GLU A 170 -6.11 1.53 8.20
CA GLU A 170 -4.83 1.10 7.62
C GLU A 170 -3.69 1.96 8.15
N VAL A 171 -3.87 3.27 8.17
CA VAL A 171 -2.88 4.20 8.74
C VAL A 171 -2.51 3.83 10.17
N SER A 172 -3.50 3.50 11.01
CA SER A 172 -3.25 3.08 12.40
C SER A 172 -2.38 1.81 12.48
N VAL A 173 -2.58 0.85 11.57
CA VAL A 173 -1.76 -0.36 11.48
C VAL A 173 -0.34 -0.04 11.02
N MET A 174 -0.19 0.79 9.98
CA MET A 174 1.12 1.21 9.49
C MET A 174 1.92 1.95 10.57
N GLN A 175 1.30 2.88 11.28
CA GLN A 175 1.91 3.61 12.39
C GLN A 175 2.37 2.67 13.51
N ALA A 176 1.57 1.66 13.86
CA ALA A 176 1.98 0.64 14.82
C ALA A 176 3.21 -0.15 14.35
N MET A 177 3.28 -0.54 13.07
CA MET A 177 4.46 -1.18 12.49
C MET A 177 5.69 -0.27 12.54
N MET A 178 5.54 1.02 12.19
CA MET A 178 6.63 2.01 12.26
C MET A 178 7.19 2.17 13.67
N GLN A 179 6.33 2.26 14.68
CA GLN A 179 6.72 2.43 16.08
C GLN A 179 7.42 1.19 16.65
N ASN A 180 7.11 0.01 16.10
CA ASN A 180 7.62 -1.27 16.55
C ASN A 180 8.72 -1.88 15.66
N ALA A 181 9.25 -1.13 14.69
CA ALA A 181 10.41 -1.51 13.91
C ALA A 181 11.68 -0.74 14.36
N ARG A 182 12.84 -1.37 14.19
CA ARG A 182 14.15 -0.73 14.39
C ARG A 182 14.57 0.09 13.18
N THR A 183 14.20 -0.38 11.99
CA THR A 183 14.50 0.26 10.71
C THR A 183 13.24 0.29 9.84
N ARG A 184 12.94 1.42 9.22
CA ARG A 184 11.72 1.65 8.44
C ARG A 184 12.07 1.90 6.99
N TYR A 185 11.59 1.05 6.11
CA TYR A 185 11.76 1.15 4.66
C TYR A 185 10.43 1.56 4.03
N LEU A 186 10.49 2.58 3.18
CA LEU A 186 9.35 3.05 2.40
C LEU A 186 9.52 2.62 0.94
N SER A 187 8.52 1.96 0.38
CA SER A 187 8.36 1.77 -1.05
C SER A 187 7.39 2.78 -1.64
N VAL A 188 7.77 3.44 -2.71
CA VAL A 188 6.98 4.47 -3.39
C VAL A 188 6.94 4.18 -4.88
N GLU A 189 5.76 4.28 -5.48
CA GLU A 189 5.60 4.29 -6.94
C GLU A 189 5.38 5.73 -7.41
N HIS A 190 5.97 6.11 -8.55
CA HIS A 190 5.85 7.47 -9.11
C HIS A 190 4.40 7.95 -9.28
N ASN A 191 3.46 7.04 -9.54
CA ASN A 191 2.04 7.34 -9.72
C ASN A 191 1.33 7.71 -8.40
N GLN A 192 2.01 7.62 -7.25
CA GLN A 192 1.48 8.02 -5.94
C GLN A 192 1.74 9.51 -5.66
N THR A 193 2.59 10.16 -6.45
CA THR A 193 2.83 11.60 -6.34
C THR A 193 1.66 12.38 -6.91
N GLY A 194 1.23 13.44 -6.19
CA GLY A 194 0.13 14.30 -6.62
C GLY A 194 -1.28 13.72 -6.44
N ARG A 195 -1.43 12.55 -5.83
CA ARG A 195 -2.73 12.04 -5.41
C ARG A 195 -3.17 12.75 -4.14
N THR A 196 -4.46 13.00 -4.00
CA THR A 196 -5.04 13.58 -2.79
C THR A 196 -5.62 12.47 -1.93
N ALA A 197 -5.08 12.26 -0.74
CA ALA A 197 -5.62 11.38 0.28
C ALA A 197 -5.80 12.18 1.58
N LEU A 198 -6.59 11.65 2.52
CA LEU A 198 -7.05 12.44 3.67
C LEU A 198 -6.23 12.19 4.94
N VAL A 199 -5.74 10.95 5.12
CA VAL A 199 -5.23 10.52 6.43
C VAL A 199 -3.72 10.51 6.42
N ARG A 200 -3.09 11.27 7.31
CA ARG A 200 -1.63 11.34 7.42
C ARG A 200 -1.06 10.06 8.03
N VAL A 201 -0.15 9.44 7.30
CA VAL A 201 0.65 8.30 7.78
C VAL A 201 1.85 8.79 8.60
N ALA A 202 2.72 9.57 7.96
CA ALA A 202 3.99 10.06 8.49
C ALA A 202 4.57 11.14 7.58
N ALA A 203 5.68 11.74 7.96
CA ALA A 203 6.54 12.43 7.02
C ALA A 203 7.53 11.44 6.38
N ILE A 204 7.91 11.68 5.12
CA ILE A 204 8.89 10.82 4.42
C ILE A 204 10.23 10.76 5.17
N THR A 205 10.55 11.80 5.92
CA THR A 205 11.76 11.92 6.74
C THR A 205 11.74 11.05 8.00
N GLU A 206 10.63 10.40 8.32
CA GLU A 206 10.54 9.44 9.42
C GLU A 206 10.98 8.02 9.01
N PHE A 207 11.34 7.82 7.75
CA PHE A 207 11.87 6.55 7.25
C PHE A 207 13.39 6.56 7.20
N ASP A 208 13.98 5.39 7.38
CA ASP A 208 15.42 5.20 7.38
C ASP A 208 15.98 4.97 5.96
N LYS A 209 15.16 4.49 5.03
CA LYS A 209 15.45 4.39 3.59
C LYS A 209 14.18 4.49 2.77
N VAL A 210 14.31 5.06 1.57
CA VAL A 210 13.23 5.22 0.60
C VAL A 210 13.61 4.58 -0.73
N PHE A 211 12.71 3.80 -1.32
CA PHE A 211 12.89 3.09 -2.57
C PHE A 211 11.77 3.45 -3.54
N SER A 212 12.11 3.79 -4.79
CA SER A 212 11.15 4.18 -5.81
C SER A 212 11.48 3.55 -7.17
N ASP A 213 10.48 3.45 -8.03
CA ASP A 213 10.66 3.08 -9.43
C ASP A 213 11.27 4.23 -10.25
N ARG A 214 11.07 5.49 -9.83
CA ARG A 214 11.54 6.70 -10.53
C ARG A 214 11.98 7.77 -9.54
N PRO A 215 12.69 8.80 -10.04
CA PRO A 215 12.95 10.00 -9.25
C PRO A 215 11.65 10.59 -8.68
N LEU A 216 11.74 11.09 -7.46
CA LEU A 216 10.65 11.78 -6.78
C LEU A 216 10.65 13.27 -7.15
N PRO A 217 9.57 14.02 -6.88
CA PRO A 217 9.57 15.47 -7.05
C PRO A 217 10.76 16.11 -6.34
N ALA A 218 11.43 17.08 -6.99
CA ALA A 218 12.66 17.68 -6.49
C ALA A 218 12.57 18.23 -5.05
N ALA A 219 11.39 18.73 -4.65
CA ALA A 219 11.15 19.20 -3.29
C ALA A 219 11.22 18.05 -2.25
N VAL A 220 10.75 16.85 -2.62
CA VAL A 220 10.79 15.65 -1.78
C VAL A 220 12.19 15.07 -1.72
N GLU A 221 12.89 14.97 -2.86
CA GLU A 221 14.28 14.51 -2.89
C GLU A 221 15.20 15.41 -2.07
N LYS A 222 14.97 16.73 -2.13
CA LYS A 222 15.71 17.68 -1.30
C LYS A 222 15.52 17.41 0.19
N GLN A 223 14.30 17.11 0.64
CA GLN A 223 14.05 16.78 2.04
C GLN A 223 14.77 15.50 2.48
N LEU A 224 14.81 14.47 1.61
CA LEU A 224 15.57 13.25 1.87
C LEU A 224 17.05 13.54 1.98
N GLN A 225 17.59 14.36 1.07
CA GLN A 225 19.00 14.77 1.11
C GLN A 225 19.32 15.59 2.35
N ASP A 226 18.52 16.59 2.70
CA ASP A 226 18.70 17.44 3.88
C ASP A 226 18.60 16.61 5.17
N GLY A 227 17.76 15.58 5.19
CA GLY A 227 17.61 14.62 6.29
C GLY A 227 18.68 13.52 6.32
N GLY A 228 19.55 13.43 5.32
CA GLY A 228 20.55 12.36 5.21
C GLY A 228 19.95 10.96 4.99
N ILE A 229 18.75 10.89 4.40
CA ILE A 229 18.01 9.64 4.18
C ILE A 229 18.41 9.05 2.83
N PRO A 230 18.95 7.83 2.79
CA PRO A 230 19.27 7.14 1.54
C PRO A 230 18.02 6.94 0.68
N PHE A 231 18.12 7.38 -0.58
CA PHE A 231 17.08 7.22 -1.59
C PHE A 231 17.61 6.40 -2.76
N TYR A 232 16.89 5.37 -3.12
CA TYR A 232 17.22 4.46 -4.21
C TYR A 232 16.11 4.52 -5.27
N SER A 233 16.51 4.83 -6.51
CA SER A 233 15.60 4.82 -7.66
C SER A 233 16.12 3.85 -8.71
N THR A 234 15.22 3.17 -9.42
CA THR A 234 15.57 2.25 -10.51
C THR A 234 15.90 2.99 -11.81
N GLU A 235 15.40 4.21 -12.00
CA GLU A 235 15.81 5.14 -13.05
C GLU A 235 16.70 6.24 -12.44
N ARG A 236 17.76 6.60 -13.16
CA ARG A 236 18.66 7.70 -12.81
C ARG A 236 18.21 8.99 -13.46
#